data_71ab41401a5fb6dfbf1b25ed15d013d4
#
_entry.id   71ab41401a5fb6dfbf1b25ed15d013d4
#
_cell.length_a   1.000
_cell.length_b   1.000
_cell.length_c   1.000
_cell.angle_alpha   90.00
_cell.angle_beta   90.00
_cell.angle_gamma   90.00
#
_symmetry.space_group_name_H-M   'P 1'
#
loop_
_entity.id
_entity.type
_entity.pdbx_description
1 polymer ?
#
loop_
_entity_poly.entity_id
_entity_poly.type
_entity_poly.pdbx_seq_one_letter_code
_entity_poly.pdbx_strand_id
1 'polypeptide(L)'
;MCTRVIWPDANGAVLVGRNMDFHKDLMTNLWKHPRGVARDDGVKGELTWTSKYGSVIAAAFDIISVDGINEAGLAGHVLWLAESTYGDLDESRPALSQAAWLQYFLDNFATVADAVAWISETDVQAVSYTHLTLPTSELV
;
A
#
# COMPACT_ATOMS: atom_id res chain seq x y z
N MET A 1 -1.45 -17.88 -0.93
CA MET A 1 -2.52 -17.29 -1.78
C MET A 1 -3.39 -16.42 -0.90
N CYS A 2 -3.86 -15.27 -1.36
CA CYS A 2 -4.73 -14.39 -0.58
C CYS A 2 -6.16 -14.48 -1.08
N THR A 3 -7.14 -14.39 -0.19
CA THR A 3 -8.57 -14.42 -0.54
C THR A 3 -9.25 -13.18 0.03
N ARG A 4 -10.18 -12.61 -0.73
CA ARG A 4 -10.97 -11.46 -0.30
C ARG A 4 -12.44 -11.65 -0.64
N VAL A 5 -13.31 -11.31 0.30
CA VAL A 5 -14.77 -11.28 0.13
C VAL A 5 -15.24 -9.86 0.42
N ILE A 6 -16.08 -9.33 -0.46
CA ILE A 6 -16.72 -8.02 -0.30
C ILE A 6 -18.22 -8.24 -0.15
N TRP A 7 -18.79 -7.63 0.89
CA TRP A 7 -20.23 -7.56 1.10
C TRP A 7 -20.68 -6.11 0.96
N PRO A 8 -21.24 -5.73 -0.19
CA PRO A 8 -21.45 -4.33 -0.56
C PRO A 8 -22.67 -3.67 0.08
N ASP A 9 -23.55 -4.41 0.74
CA ASP A 9 -24.79 -3.86 1.31
C ASP A 9 -25.08 -4.45 2.70
N ALA A 10 -24.21 -4.13 3.64
CA ALA A 10 -24.43 -4.46 5.04
C ALA A 10 -25.06 -3.24 5.76
N ASN A 11 -26.35 -2.99 5.53
CA ASN A 11 -27.09 -1.85 6.10
C ASN A 11 -26.44 -0.48 5.79
N GLY A 12 -26.04 -0.27 4.52
CA GLY A 12 -25.42 0.96 4.07
C GLY A 12 -23.90 1.00 4.30
N ALA A 13 -23.29 -0.07 4.78
CA ALA A 13 -21.85 -0.21 4.90
C ALA A 13 -21.31 -1.23 3.89
N VAL A 14 -20.04 -1.10 3.54
CA VAL A 14 -19.30 -2.12 2.79
C VAL A 14 -18.42 -2.87 3.78
N LEU A 15 -18.64 -4.19 3.88
CA LEU A 15 -17.78 -5.05 4.69
C LEU A 15 -16.81 -5.80 3.81
N VAL A 16 -15.56 -5.86 4.25
CA VAL A 16 -14.52 -6.63 3.58
C VAL A 16 -13.91 -7.59 4.59
N GLY A 17 -13.91 -8.87 4.23
CA GLY A 17 -13.16 -9.92 4.92
C GLY A 17 -12.04 -10.41 4.02
N ARG A 18 -10.85 -10.61 4.59
CA ARG A 18 -9.73 -11.18 3.84
C ARG A 18 -8.86 -12.06 4.72
N ASN A 19 -8.17 -13.00 4.11
CA ASN A 19 -7.02 -13.66 4.71
C ASN A 19 -5.78 -13.45 3.84
N MET A 20 -4.63 -13.42 4.50
CA MET A 20 -3.33 -13.32 3.87
C MET A 20 -2.55 -14.60 4.17
N ASP A 21 -2.45 -15.45 3.16
CA ASP A 21 -1.67 -16.67 3.27
C ASP A 21 -0.25 -16.40 2.80
N PHE A 22 0.66 -16.31 3.74
CA PHE A 22 2.06 -16.09 3.47
C PHE A 22 2.89 -17.16 4.19
N HIS A 23 4.07 -17.48 3.64
CA HIS A 23 4.89 -18.58 4.14
C HIS A 23 5.69 -18.24 5.42
N LYS A 24 5.63 -16.99 5.87
CA LYS A 24 6.28 -16.49 7.08
C LYS A 24 5.29 -15.67 7.88
N ASP A 25 5.51 -15.60 9.19
CA ASP A 25 4.84 -14.62 10.04
C ASP A 25 5.23 -13.21 9.58
N LEU A 26 4.22 -12.41 9.29
CA LEU A 26 4.39 -11.03 8.83
C LEU A 26 4.58 -10.04 9.98
N MET A 27 4.54 -10.51 11.23
CA MET A 27 4.64 -9.67 12.43
C MET A 27 3.72 -8.44 12.34
N THR A 28 2.47 -8.71 11.95
CA THR A 28 1.51 -7.65 11.60
C THR A 28 1.10 -6.84 12.81
N ASN A 29 1.28 -5.52 12.71
CA ASN A 29 0.81 -4.54 13.69
C ASN A 29 -0.23 -3.60 13.07
N LEU A 30 -1.06 -3.00 13.93
CA LEU A 30 -1.98 -1.95 13.55
C LEU A 30 -1.37 -0.59 13.84
N TRP A 31 -1.33 0.26 12.83
CA TRP A 31 -0.83 1.62 12.94
C TRP A 31 -1.91 2.64 12.65
N LYS A 32 -1.89 3.73 13.41
CA LYS A 32 -2.68 4.92 13.11
C LYS A 32 -1.76 6.02 12.60
N HIS A 33 -2.00 6.44 11.37
CA HIS A 33 -1.29 7.55 10.73
C HIS A 33 -2.17 8.80 10.73
N PRO A 34 -1.67 9.95 11.25
CA PRO A 34 -2.39 11.21 11.16
C PRO A 34 -2.26 11.82 9.77
N ARG A 35 -3.04 12.88 9.49
CA ARG A 35 -2.80 13.80 8.37
C ARG A 35 -1.46 14.51 8.55
N GLY A 36 -0.89 14.99 7.45
CA GLY A 36 0.32 15.82 7.47
C GLY A 36 1.62 15.05 7.63
N VAL A 37 1.61 13.72 7.48
CA VAL A 37 2.85 12.92 7.48
C VAL A 37 3.55 13.08 6.14
N ALA A 38 4.82 13.53 6.18
CA ALA A 38 5.68 13.55 5.01
C ALA A 38 6.18 12.14 4.70
N ARG A 39 6.12 11.76 3.43
CA ARG A 39 6.52 10.45 2.94
C ARG A 39 7.28 10.56 1.63
N ASP A 40 7.93 9.49 1.25
CA ASP A 40 8.59 9.31 -0.04
C ASP A 40 8.22 7.98 -0.70
N ASP A 41 8.71 7.78 -1.91
CA ASP A 41 8.42 6.62 -2.76
C ASP A 41 8.98 5.29 -2.25
N GLY A 42 9.84 5.32 -1.23
CA GLY A 42 10.54 4.14 -0.73
C GLY A 42 11.54 3.54 -1.72
N VAL A 43 11.94 4.32 -2.73
CA VAL A 43 12.84 3.89 -3.81
C VAL A 43 14.05 4.81 -3.89
N LYS A 44 13.88 5.97 -4.53
CA LYS A 44 14.92 6.98 -4.73
C LYS A 44 14.65 8.25 -3.92
N GLY A 45 13.47 8.39 -3.34
CA GLY A 45 13.03 9.60 -2.66
C GLY A 45 12.68 10.76 -3.62
N GLU A 46 12.47 10.44 -4.90
CA GLU A 46 12.14 11.45 -5.93
C GLU A 46 10.66 11.84 -5.87
N LEU A 47 9.77 10.85 -5.62
CA LEU A 47 8.35 11.10 -5.42
C LEU A 47 8.09 11.28 -3.92
N THR A 48 7.72 12.48 -3.53
CA THR A 48 7.37 12.80 -2.14
C THR A 48 5.94 13.33 -2.05
N TRP A 49 5.28 13.07 -0.93
CA TRP A 49 3.95 13.62 -0.64
C TRP A 49 3.75 13.88 0.84
N THR A 50 2.69 14.59 1.14
CA THR A 50 2.21 14.78 2.50
C THR A 50 0.79 14.20 2.60
N SER A 51 0.53 13.32 3.57
CA SER A 51 -0.76 12.68 3.71
C SER A 51 -1.90 13.69 3.88
N LYS A 52 -2.88 13.67 2.99
CA LYS A 52 -4.11 14.49 3.05
C LYS A 52 -5.10 13.90 4.04
N TYR A 53 -5.10 12.59 4.17
CA TYR A 53 -6.02 11.83 5.02
C TYR A 53 -5.24 11.05 6.07
N GLY A 54 -5.81 10.98 7.28
CA GLY A 54 -5.37 10.03 8.29
C GLY A 54 -5.88 8.63 7.94
N SER A 55 -5.17 7.61 8.39
CA SER A 55 -5.51 6.22 8.09
C SER A 55 -5.22 5.30 9.27
N VAL A 56 -5.90 4.16 9.28
CA VAL A 56 -5.56 3.00 10.10
C VAL A 56 -5.16 1.88 9.15
N ILE A 57 -4.01 1.31 9.38
CA ILE A 57 -3.43 0.27 8.52
C ILE A 57 -3.01 -0.96 9.33
N ALA A 58 -3.01 -2.11 8.68
CA ALA A 58 -2.24 -3.27 9.10
C ALA A 58 -0.93 -3.26 8.30
N ALA A 59 0.19 -3.28 9.01
CA ALA A 59 1.51 -3.26 8.41
C ALA A 59 2.20 -4.61 8.57
N ALA A 60 2.78 -5.14 7.49
CA ALA A 60 3.70 -6.25 7.56
C ALA A 60 5.10 -5.74 7.87
N PHE A 61 5.76 -6.36 8.86
CA PHE A 61 7.10 -6.00 9.34
C PHE A 61 7.24 -4.52 9.74
N ASP A 62 6.15 -3.87 10.11
CA ASP A 62 6.05 -2.42 10.39
C ASP A 62 6.49 -1.50 9.23
N ILE A 63 6.63 -2.03 8.01
CA ILE A 63 7.15 -1.31 6.85
C ILE A 63 6.10 -1.24 5.73
N ILE A 64 5.42 -2.36 5.45
CA ILE A 64 4.55 -2.51 4.29
C ILE A 64 3.09 -2.37 4.71
N SER A 65 2.39 -1.36 4.23
CA SER A 65 0.94 -1.26 4.40
C SER A 65 0.25 -2.34 3.56
N VAL A 66 -0.35 -3.34 4.22
CA VAL A 66 -0.99 -4.48 3.52
C VAL A 66 -2.50 -4.38 3.47
N ASP A 67 -3.10 -3.74 4.47
CA ASP A 67 -4.52 -3.43 4.56
C ASP A 67 -4.68 -2.06 5.20
N GLY A 68 -5.76 -1.36 4.87
CA GLY A 68 -6.03 -0.11 5.54
C GLY A 68 -7.31 0.58 5.08
N ILE A 69 -7.71 1.54 5.88
CA ILE A 69 -8.82 2.44 5.58
C ILE A 69 -8.42 3.85 6.00
N ASN A 70 -8.74 4.83 5.17
CA ASN A 70 -8.55 6.24 5.54
C ASN A 70 -9.84 6.85 6.10
N GLU A 71 -9.71 8.04 6.65
CA GLU A 71 -10.83 8.75 7.29
C GLU A 71 -11.92 9.23 6.31
N ALA A 72 -11.66 9.20 4.99
CA ALA A 72 -12.67 9.45 3.97
C ALA A 72 -13.46 8.18 3.61
N GLY A 73 -13.09 7.02 4.15
CA GLY A 73 -13.73 5.73 3.90
C GLY A 73 -13.14 4.93 2.75
N LEU A 74 -12.05 5.41 2.11
CA LEU A 74 -11.34 4.60 1.11
C LEU A 74 -10.60 3.47 1.82
N ALA A 75 -10.94 2.24 1.46
CA ALA A 75 -10.24 1.04 1.94
C ALA A 75 -9.45 0.36 0.81
N GLY A 76 -8.31 -0.19 1.16
CA GLY A 76 -7.46 -0.90 0.22
C GLY A 76 -6.82 -2.14 0.83
N HIS A 77 -6.54 -3.13 -0.04
CA HIS A 77 -6.00 -4.42 0.35
C HIS A 77 -4.96 -4.88 -0.66
N VAL A 78 -3.77 -5.18 -0.21
CA VAL A 78 -2.71 -5.78 -1.04
C VAL A 78 -2.94 -7.28 -1.12
N LEU A 79 -3.03 -7.79 -2.33
CA LEU A 79 -3.10 -9.22 -2.62
C LEU A 79 -1.85 -9.63 -3.40
N TRP A 80 -1.18 -10.67 -2.96
CA TRP A 80 -0.01 -11.18 -3.65
C TRP A 80 -0.39 -12.20 -4.71
N LEU A 81 0.10 -11.99 -5.92
CA LEU A 81 -0.01 -12.91 -7.05
C LEU A 81 1.40 -13.25 -7.54
N ALA A 82 1.77 -14.53 -7.45
CA ALA A 82 3.13 -14.98 -7.76
C ALA A 82 3.50 -14.75 -9.24
N GLU A 83 2.52 -14.78 -10.12
CA GLU A 83 2.66 -14.59 -11.56
C GLU A 83 2.74 -13.11 -11.98
N SER A 84 2.58 -12.18 -11.02
CA SER A 84 2.68 -10.75 -11.31
C SER A 84 4.10 -10.35 -11.68
N THR A 85 4.21 -9.54 -12.72
CA THR A 85 5.46 -8.89 -13.11
C THR A 85 5.27 -7.37 -13.12
N TYR A 86 6.31 -6.64 -12.76
CA TYR A 86 6.30 -5.18 -12.76
C TYR A 86 7.01 -4.59 -13.99
N GLY A 87 7.57 -5.47 -14.84
CA GLY A 87 8.43 -5.06 -15.95
C GLY A 87 9.79 -4.56 -15.50
N ASP A 88 10.57 -4.06 -16.45
CA ASP A 88 11.87 -3.46 -16.17
C ASP A 88 11.68 -2.04 -15.63
N LEU A 89 12.55 -1.64 -14.71
CA LEU A 89 12.56 -0.29 -14.18
C LEU A 89 13.01 0.69 -15.27
N ASP A 90 12.16 1.63 -15.61
CA ASP A 90 12.51 2.79 -16.43
C ASP A 90 13.01 3.92 -15.51
N GLU A 91 14.31 4.14 -15.51
CA GLU A 91 14.94 5.14 -14.64
C GLU A 91 14.57 6.59 -14.97
N SER A 92 13.99 6.83 -16.14
CA SER A 92 13.52 8.16 -16.54
C SER A 92 12.15 8.54 -15.98
N ARG A 93 11.43 7.56 -15.38
CA ARG A 93 10.09 7.74 -14.84
C ARG A 93 10.09 7.75 -13.32
N PRO A 94 9.21 8.51 -12.67
CA PRO A 94 9.05 8.42 -11.24
C PRO A 94 8.57 7.01 -10.85
N ALA A 95 9.10 6.49 -9.77
CA ALA A 95 8.79 5.15 -9.28
C ALA A 95 8.15 5.20 -7.90
N LEU A 96 7.30 4.23 -7.59
CA LEU A 96 6.71 4.05 -6.27
C LEU A 96 6.85 2.59 -5.87
N SER A 97 7.48 2.36 -4.71
CA SER A 97 7.64 1.03 -4.14
C SER A 97 6.28 0.36 -3.89
N GLN A 98 6.18 -0.92 -4.23
CA GLN A 98 5.01 -1.71 -3.85
C GLN A 98 4.70 -1.67 -2.34
N ALA A 99 5.72 -1.48 -1.51
CA ALA A 99 5.56 -1.37 -0.06
C ALA A 99 4.84 -0.07 0.36
N ALA A 100 5.01 1.01 -0.40
CA ALA A 100 4.38 2.30 -0.18
C ALA A 100 3.09 2.49 -1.00
N TRP A 101 2.79 1.58 -1.96
CA TRP A 101 1.71 1.73 -2.92
C TRP A 101 0.35 1.94 -2.27
N LEU A 102 -0.05 1.03 -1.38
CA LEU A 102 -1.33 1.18 -0.66
C LEU A 102 -1.37 2.45 0.18
N GLN A 103 -0.27 2.75 0.89
CA GLN A 103 -0.22 3.94 1.73
C GLN A 103 -0.36 5.22 0.91
N TYR A 104 0.23 5.28 -0.28
CA TYR A 104 0.07 6.41 -1.18
C TYR A 104 -1.41 6.68 -1.53
N PHE A 105 -2.18 5.62 -1.82
CA PHE A 105 -3.60 5.74 -2.11
C PHE A 105 -4.40 6.20 -0.90
N LEU A 106 -4.16 5.63 0.26
CA LEU A 106 -4.85 6.02 1.48
C LEU A 106 -4.54 7.46 1.90
N ASP A 107 -3.33 7.91 1.65
CA ASP A 107 -2.90 9.27 1.98
C ASP A 107 -3.49 10.34 1.04
N ASN A 108 -3.74 10.01 -0.23
CA ASN A 108 -4.02 11.01 -1.26
C ASN A 108 -5.45 11.05 -1.78
N PHE A 109 -6.21 9.94 -1.70
CA PHE A 109 -7.52 9.84 -2.35
C PHE A 109 -8.65 9.58 -1.36
N ALA A 110 -9.82 10.17 -1.65
CA ALA A 110 -11.04 9.94 -0.89
C ALA A 110 -11.88 8.80 -1.46
N THR A 111 -11.80 8.59 -2.78
CA THR A 111 -12.66 7.63 -3.49
C THR A 111 -11.85 6.71 -4.40
N VAL A 112 -12.45 5.56 -4.72
CA VAL A 112 -11.88 4.64 -5.72
C VAL A 112 -11.81 5.31 -7.10
N ALA A 113 -12.79 6.15 -7.45
CA ALA A 113 -12.82 6.84 -8.73
C ALA A 113 -11.62 7.77 -8.90
N ASP A 114 -11.27 8.55 -7.87
CA ASP A 114 -10.10 9.43 -7.89
C ASP A 114 -8.79 8.62 -8.03
N ALA A 115 -8.71 7.51 -7.31
CA ALA A 115 -7.55 6.63 -7.37
C ALA A 115 -7.37 6.01 -8.77
N VAL A 116 -8.47 5.56 -9.39
CA VAL A 116 -8.45 5.00 -10.76
C VAL A 116 -8.10 6.06 -11.78
N ALA A 117 -8.65 7.27 -11.67
CA ALA A 117 -8.30 8.38 -12.56
C ALA A 117 -6.80 8.68 -12.49
N TRP A 118 -6.24 8.76 -11.29
CA TRP A 118 -4.80 8.96 -11.12
C TRP A 118 -3.96 7.85 -11.75
N ILE A 119 -4.32 6.57 -11.56
CA ILE A 119 -3.61 5.44 -12.19
C ILE A 119 -3.61 5.55 -13.72
N SER A 120 -4.73 6.03 -14.29
CA SER A 120 -4.87 6.14 -15.76
C SER A 120 -4.07 7.30 -16.37
N GLU A 121 -3.76 8.32 -15.58
CA GLU A 121 -3.12 9.55 -16.03
C GLU A 121 -1.65 9.68 -15.58
N THR A 122 -1.25 8.93 -14.56
CA THR A 122 0.08 9.03 -13.96
C THR A 122 1.15 8.38 -14.82
N ASP A 123 2.33 8.94 -14.77
CA ASP A 123 3.57 8.35 -15.30
C ASP A 123 4.36 7.56 -14.24
N VAL A 124 3.87 7.52 -13.01
CA VAL A 124 4.48 6.77 -11.92
C VAL A 124 4.40 5.27 -12.20
N GLN A 125 5.54 4.60 -12.13
CA GLN A 125 5.61 3.15 -12.26
C GLN A 125 5.63 2.46 -10.90
N ALA A 126 4.89 1.36 -10.78
CA ALA A 126 5.01 0.49 -9.62
C ALA A 126 6.28 -0.36 -9.74
N VAL A 127 7.06 -0.42 -8.67
CA VAL A 127 8.29 -1.21 -8.66
C VAL A 127 8.31 -2.17 -7.48
N SER A 128 8.79 -3.38 -7.76
CA SER A 128 9.08 -4.38 -6.73
C SER A 128 10.60 -4.48 -6.57
N TYR A 129 11.10 -4.13 -5.39
CA TYR A 129 12.47 -4.43 -5.04
C TYR A 129 12.54 -5.85 -4.49
N THR A 130 13.19 -6.73 -5.20
CA THR A 130 13.49 -8.09 -4.73
C THR A 130 14.58 -8.11 -3.65
N HIS A 131 15.19 -6.97 -3.38
CA HIS A 131 16.25 -6.78 -2.39
C HIS A 131 15.89 -5.71 -1.35
N LEU A 132 14.81 -5.89 -0.63
CA LEU A 132 14.79 -5.43 0.75
C LEU A 132 15.77 -6.34 1.51
N THR A 133 17.05 -6.10 1.37
CA THR A 133 18.01 -6.52 2.38
C THR A 133 17.69 -5.70 3.61
N LEU A 134 16.86 -6.24 4.48
CA LEU A 134 16.84 -5.80 5.87
C LEU A 134 18.32 -5.81 6.30
N PRO A 135 18.84 -4.74 6.90
CA PRO A 135 20.17 -4.78 7.46
C PRO A 135 20.18 -5.90 8.50
N THR A 136 20.82 -7.01 8.15
CA THR A 136 20.97 -8.20 9.01
C THR A 136 21.95 -7.96 10.17
N SER A 137 22.36 -6.72 10.40
CA SER A 137 23.33 -6.34 11.42
C SER A 137 22.75 -5.97 12.78
N GLU A 138 21.42 -6.04 12.98
CA GLU A 138 20.81 -5.69 14.27
C GLU A 138 19.89 -6.78 14.86
N LEU A 139 20.08 -8.03 14.47
CA LEU A 139 19.48 -9.16 15.18
C LEU A 139 20.56 -9.91 15.96
N VAL A 140 21.01 -9.33 17.07
CA VAL A 140 21.73 -10.04 18.14
C VAL A 140 20.91 -9.91 19.41
#